data_f8b06ab59f2816ef18530932e47d8f9f
#
_entry.id   f8b06ab59f2816ef18530932e47d8f9f
#
_cell.length_a   1.000
_cell.length_b   1.000
_cell.length_c   1.000
_cell.angle_alpha   90.00
_cell.angle_beta   90.00
_cell.angle_gamma   90.00
#
_symmetry.space_group_name_H-M   'P 1'
#
loop_
_entity.id
_entity.type
_entity.pdbx_description
1 polymer ?
#
loop_
_entity_poly.entity_id
_entity_poly.type
_entity_poly.pdbx_seq_one_letter_code
_entity_poly.pdbx_strand_id
1 'polypeptide(L)'
;MTLVKKIALVGLALALAVPMIAVSQATGADTFKAKCAMCHGADGSASTGMGKSMGLKPLGSPEVQKMLAADLTTLVTDGKGKMPAFKGKLTDAQITDVAKYVKTLK
;
A
#
# COMPACT_ATOMS: atom_id res chain seq x y z
N MET A 1 -23.99 -22.31 64.46
CA MET A 1 -24.44 -21.75 63.21
C MET A 1 -23.26 -21.05 62.56
N THR A 2 -22.61 -21.71 61.68
CA THR A 2 -21.52 -21.13 60.92
C THR A 2 -22.07 -20.38 59.71
N LEU A 3 -22.07 -19.08 59.79
CA LEU A 3 -22.37 -18.25 58.69
C LEU A 3 -21.19 -18.28 57.74
N VAL A 4 -21.26 -19.15 56.75
CA VAL A 4 -20.28 -19.12 55.67
C VAL A 4 -20.64 -17.91 54.82
N LYS A 5 -20.00 -16.79 55.10
CA LYS A 5 -20.00 -15.67 54.18
C LYS A 5 -19.26 -16.12 52.94
N LYS A 6 -20.01 -16.51 51.93
CA LYS A 6 -19.44 -16.63 50.60
C LYS A 6 -19.02 -15.21 50.15
N ILE A 7 -17.76 -14.91 50.35
CA ILE A 7 -17.15 -13.78 49.71
C ILE A 7 -17.06 -14.20 48.24
N ALA A 8 -18.04 -13.77 47.47
CA ALA A 8 -17.91 -13.81 46.04
C ALA A 8 -16.77 -12.85 45.69
N LEU A 9 -15.60 -13.41 45.47
CA LEU A 9 -14.54 -12.73 44.78
C LEU A 9 -15.08 -12.45 43.36
N VAL A 10 -15.75 -11.33 43.23
CA VAL A 10 -15.96 -10.76 41.91
C VAL A 10 -14.56 -10.38 41.44
N GLY A 11 -13.93 -11.30 40.72
CA GLY A 11 -12.72 -10.99 39.99
C GLY A 11 -13.08 -9.92 39.00
N LEU A 12 -12.77 -8.67 39.35
CA LEU A 12 -12.76 -7.61 38.40
C LEU A 12 -11.64 -7.94 37.42
N ALA A 13 -11.97 -8.66 36.36
CA ALA A 13 -11.08 -8.79 35.25
C ALA A 13 -10.96 -7.38 34.65
N LEU A 14 -9.92 -6.68 35.08
CA LEU A 14 -9.49 -5.46 34.43
C LEU A 14 -9.02 -5.91 33.04
N ALA A 15 -9.93 -5.90 32.08
CA ALA A 15 -9.55 -5.97 30.69
C ALA A 15 -8.75 -4.71 30.44
N LEU A 16 -7.43 -4.83 30.49
CA LEU A 16 -6.54 -3.82 29.94
C LEU A 16 -6.84 -3.80 28.45
N ALA A 17 -7.76 -2.92 28.07
CA ALA A 17 -7.88 -2.53 26.70
C ALA A 17 -6.57 -1.82 26.36
N VAL A 18 -5.62 -2.61 25.85
CA VAL A 18 -4.45 -2.06 25.19
C VAL A 18 -5.02 -1.30 24.00
N PRO A 19 -4.88 0.04 23.94
CA PRO A 19 -5.25 0.74 22.73
C PRO A 19 -4.39 0.16 21.63
N MET A 20 -5.00 -0.63 20.73
CA MET A 20 -4.37 -0.97 19.49
C MET A 20 -4.22 0.35 18.75
N ILE A 21 -3.03 0.94 18.83
CA ILE A 21 -2.63 1.95 17.89
C ILE A 21 -2.62 1.21 16.57
N ALA A 22 -3.67 1.39 15.80
CA ALA A 22 -3.66 0.98 14.42
C ALA A 22 -2.53 1.75 13.76
N VAL A 23 -1.38 1.10 13.61
CA VAL A 23 -0.35 1.60 12.70
C VAL A 23 -1.01 1.54 11.34
N SER A 24 -1.49 2.69 10.86
CA SER A 24 -2.02 2.77 9.52
C SER A 24 -0.88 2.46 8.57
N GLN A 25 -0.95 1.30 7.94
CA GLN A 25 -0.03 0.99 6.86
C GLN A 25 -0.23 2.03 5.76
N ALA A 26 0.87 2.50 5.18
CA ALA A 26 0.83 3.40 4.04
C ALA A 26 -0.09 2.80 2.96
N THR A 27 -1.05 3.58 2.48
CA THR A 27 -1.94 3.17 1.40
C THR A 27 -1.16 3.02 0.09
N GLY A 28 -1.76 2.39 -0.91
CA GLY A 28 -1.20 2.33 -2.26
C GLY A 28 -0.92 3.73 -2.82
N ALA A 29 -1.80 4.69 -2.56
CA ALA A 29 -1.61 6.09 -2.93
C ALA A 29 -0.38 6.71 -2.27
N ASP A 30 -0.19 6.49 -0.97
CA ASP A 30 0.96 7.01 -0.22
C ASP A 30 2.27 6.40 -0.73
N THR A 31 2.31 5.11 -0.95
CA THR A 31 3.47 4.40 -1.50
C THR A 31 3.79 4.92 -2.91
N PHE A 32 2.78 5.11 -3.74
CA PHE A 32 2.94 5.65 -5.08
C PHE A 32 3.57 7.04 -5.05
N LYS A 33 3.09 7.94 -4.22
CA LYS A 33 3.65 9.28 -4.06
C LYS A 33 5.09 9.26 -3.59
N ALA A 34 5.41 8.36 -2.67
CA ALA A 34 6.75 8.27 -2.10
C ALA A 34 7.77 7.63 -3.03
N LYS A 35 7.38 6.65 -3.83
CA LYS A 35 8.30 5.77 -4.58
C LYS A 35 8.18 5.84 -6.09
N CYS A 36 7.07 6.28 -6.62
CA CYS A 36 6.75 6.21 -8.05
C CYS A 36 6.62 7.59 -8.70
N ALA A 37 6.20 8.59 -7.94
CA ALA A 37 5.86 9.91 -8.46
C ALA A 37 7.04 10.66 -9.07
N MET A 38 8.27 10.37 -8.67
CA MET A 38 9.45 11.02 -9.25
C MET A 38 9.51 10.86 -10.77
N CYS A 39 9.13 9.69 -11.26
CA CYS A 39 9.08 9.39 -12.69
C CYS A 39 7.67 9.53 -13.25
N HIS A 40 6.69 8.89 -12.60
CA HIS A 40 5.33 8.81 -13.11
C HIS A 40 4.46 10.04 -12.84
N GLY A 41 4.90 10.96 -11.98
CA GLY A 41 4.09 12.07 -11.51
C GLY A 41 3.14 11.68 -10.39
N ALA A 42 2.75 12.64 -9.54
CA ALA A 42 1.86 12.37 -8.42
C ALA A 42 0.47 11.89 -8.86
N ASP A 43 0.04 12.26 -10.06
CA ASP A 43 -1.22 11.86 -10.71
C ASP A 43 -1.05 10.74 -11.74
N GLY A 44 0.16 10.22 -11.90
CA GLY A 44 0.48 9.20 -12.90
C GLY A 44 0.58 9.69 -14.34
N SER A 45 0.55 11.01 -14.56
CA SER A 45 0.54 11.61 -15.92
C SER A 45 1.89 11.57 -16.65
N ALA A 46 2.95 11.18 -15.94
CA ALA A 46 4.34 11.25 -16.42
C ALA A 46 4.79 12.66 -16.81
N SER A 47 4.18 13.70 -16.22
CA SER A 47 4.46 15.11 -16.51
C SER A 47 5.71 15.67 -15.81
N THR A 48 6.46 14.81 -15.08
CA THR A 48 7.73 15.19 -14.45
C THR A 48 8.84 15.35 -15.49
N GLY A 49 9.90 16.07 -15.14
CA GLY A 49 11.09 16.17 -16.01
C GLY A 49 11.64 14.77 -16.34
N MET A 50 11.72 13.89 -15.37
CA MET A 50 12.20 12.52 -15.53
C MET A 50 11.24 11.71 -16.45
N GLY A 51 9.94 11.81 -16.23
CA GLY A 51 8.94 11.13 -17.05
C GLY A 51 9.00 11.55 -18.52
N LYS A 52 9.11 12.84 -18.76
CA LYS A 52 9.26 13.37 -20.12
C LYS A 52 10.56 12.93 -20.78
N SER A 53 11.67 13.02 -20.05
CA SER A 53 12.99 12.62 -20.52
C SER A 53 13.06 11.14 -20.89
N MET A 54 12.36 10.27 -20.16
CA MET A 54 12.30 8.83 -20.43
C MET A 54 11.21 8.46 -21.44
N GLY A 55 10.37 9.37 -21.85
CA GLY A 55 9.24 9.09 -22.75
C GLY A 55 8.18 8.20 -22.11
N LEU A 56 7.95 8.35 -20.82
CA LEU A 56 6.97 7.53 -20.11
C LEU A 56 5.55 7.89 -20.55
N LYS A 57 4.73 6.85 -20.69
CA LYS A 57 3.30 7.02 -20.96
C LYS A 57 2.54 7.28 -19.67
N PRO A 58 1.44 8.04 -19.71
CA PRO A 58 0.56 8.19 -18.56
C PRO A 58 0.03 6.84 -18.09
N LEU A 59 0.03 6.61 -16.78
CA LEU A 59 -0.51 5.38 -16.20
C LEU A 59 -2.03 5.28 -16.37
N GLY A 60 -2.72 6.40 -16.56
CA GLY A 60 -4.15 6.41 -16.91
C GLY A 60 -4.46 6.07 -18.37
N SER A 61 -3.44 5.81 -19.20
CA SER A 61 -3.65 5.46 -20.60
C SER A 61 -4.41 4.14 -20.78
N PRO A 62 -5.16 3.96 -21.88
CA PRO A 62 -5.87 2.70 -22.15
C PRO A 62 -4.96 1.48 -22.14
N GLU A 63 -3.72 1.61 -22.58
CA GLU A 63 -2.75 0.51 -22.61
C GLU A 63 -2.46 -0.02 -21.21
N VAL A 64 -2.23 0.87 -20.25
CA VAL A 64 -1.98 0.49 -18.86
C VAL A 64 -3.26 0.01 -18.20
N GLN A 65 -4.38 0.68 -18.43
CA GLN A 65 -5.66 0.37 -17.79
C GLN A 65 -6.25 -0.97 -18.27
N LYS A 66 -5.85 -1.48 -19.41
CA LYS A 66 -6.21 -2.83 -19.89
C LYS A 66 -5.43 -3.94 -19.20
N MET A 67 -4.29 -3.62 -18.60
CA MET A 67 -3.47 -4.63 -17.89
C MET A 67 -4.20 -5.12 -16.64
N LEU A 68 -4.05 -6.40 -16.36
CA LEU A 68 -4.55 -6.97 -15.09
C LEU A 68 -3.71 -6.43 -13.92
N ALA A 69 -4.32 -6.31 -12.76
CA ALA A 69 -3.59 -5.93 -11.55
C ALA A 69 -2.42 -6.89 -11.25
N ALA A 70 -2.59 -8.17 -11.54
CA ALA A 70 -1.52 -9.17 -11.39
C ALA A 70 -0.33 -8.87 -12.32
N ASP A 71 -0.57 -8.43 -13.55
CA ASP A 71 0.50 -8.08 -14.49
C ASP A 71 1.25 -6.82 -14.03
N LEU A 72 0.52 -5.82 -13.53
CA LEU A 72 1.13 -4.63 -12.94
C LEU A 72 1.96 -4.98 -11.71
N THR A 73 1.49 -5.88 -10.88
CA THR A 73 2.21 -6.37 -9.71
C THR A 73 3.54 -7.02 -10.12
N THR A 74 3.52 -7.88 -11.13
CA THR A 74 4.73 -8.51 -11.67
C THR A 74 5.70 -7.47 -12.22
N LEU A 75 5.20 -6.50 -12.96
CA LEU A 75 6.03 -5.44 -13.53
C LEU A 75 6.70 -4.58 -12.47
N VAL A 76 5.99 -4.21 -11.42
CA VAL A 76 6.55 -3.45 -10.30
C VAL A 76 7.56 -4.29 -9.51
N THR A 77 7.28 -5.57 -9.32
CA THR A 77 8.16 -6.50 -8.60
C THR A 77 9.49 -6.67 -9.32
N ASP A 78 9.45 -6.93 -10.60
CA ASP A 78 10.63 -7.32 -11.40
C ASP A 78 11.28 -6.14 -12.12
N GLY A 79 10.58 -5.03 -12.28
CA GLY A 79 11.01 -3.91 -13.08
C GLY A 79 10.90 -4.17 -14.58
N LYS A 80 11.12 -3.14 -15.37
CA LYS A 80 11.16 -3.24 -16.83
C LYS A 80 11.92 -2.04 -17.41
N GLY A 81 12.91 -2.32 -18.24
CA GLY A 81 13.72 -1.28 -18.86
C GLY A 81 14.36 -0.38 -17.80
N LYS A 82 14.11 0.92 -17.86
CA LYS A 82 14.64 1.89 -16.88
C LYS A 82 13.87 1.90 -15.55
N MET A 83 12.71 1.26 -15.49
CA MET A 83 11.96 1.12 -14.26
C MET A 83 12.64 0.08 -13.36
N PRO A 84 13.08 0.47 -12.14
CA PRO A 84 13.74 -0.47 -11.25
C PRO A 84 12.77 -1.52 -10.70
N ALA A 85 13.33 -2.65 -10.30
CA ALA A 85 12.60 -3.68 -9.56
C ALA A 85 12.38 -3.23 -8.11
N PHE A 86 11.19 -3.41 -7.59
CA PHE A 86 10.87 -3.08 -6.20
C PHE A 86 10.86 -4.29 -5.27
N LYS A 87 11.15 -5.47 -5.79
CA LYS A 87 11.36 -6.66 -4.97
C LYS A 87 12.46 -6.39 -3.93
N GLY A 88 12.14 -6.65 -2.65
CA GLY A 88 13.04 -6.37 -1.55
C GLY A 88 13.09 -4.92 -1.08
N LYS A 89 12.51 -3.97 -1.84
CA LYS A 89 12.37 -2.56 -1.45
C LYS A 89 10.99 -2.23 -0.90
N LEU A 90 9.98 -2.91 -1.40
CA LEU A 90 8.60 -2.86 -0.94
C LEU A 90 8.17 -4.28 -0.58
N THR A 91 7.23 -4.39 0.35
CA THR A 91 6.61 -5.69 0.65
C THR A 91 5.67 -6.09 -0.48
N ASP A 92 5.36 -7.38 -0.58
CA ASP A 92 4.41 -7.88 -1.58
C ASP A 92 3.04 -7.21 -1.43
N ALA A 93 2.60 -6.97 -0.19
CA ALA A 93 1.35 -6.26 0.09
C ALA A 93 1.40 -4.81 -0.42
N GLN A 94 2.50 -4.10 -0.21
CA GLN A 94 2.66 -2.74 -0.73
C GLN A 94 2.64 -2.70 -2.26
N ILE A 95 3.30 -3.65 -2.90
CA ILE A 95 3.32 -3.76 -4.37
C ILE A 95 1.91 -4.03 -4.89
N THR A 96 1.18 -4.95 -4.28
CA THR A 96 -0.21 -5.25 -4.63
C THR A 96 -1.09 -4.02 -4.49
N ASP A 97 -0.95 -3.28 -3.41
CA ASP A 97 -1.73 -2.07 -3.15
C ASP A 97 -1.41 -0.95 -4.16
N VAL A 98 -0.15 -0.79 -4.53
CA VAL A 98 0.26 0.16 -5.58
C VAL A 98 -0.35 -0.22 -6.93
N ALA A 99 -0.32 -1.49 -7.30
CA ALA A 99 -0.94 -1.97 -8.54
C ALA A 99 -2.44 -1.68 -8.59
N LYS A 100 -3.14 -1.91 -7.49
CA LYS A 100 -4.56 -1.55 -7.37
C LYS A 100 -4.78 -0.05 -7.49
N TYR A 101 -3.91 0.75 -6.87
CA TYR A 101 -4.00 2.20 -6.97
C TYR A 101 -3.82 2.68 -8.41
N VAL A 102 -2.84 2.15 -9.14
CA VAL A 102 -2.61 2.46 -10.55
C VAL A 102 -3.86 2.19 -11.39
N LYS A 103 -4.61 1.14 -11.08
CA LYS A 103 -5.87 0.81 -11.78
C LYS A 103 -6.97 1.84 -11.53
N THR A 104 -6.83 2.72 -10.56
CA THR A 104 -7.79 3.81 -10.31
C THR A 104 -7.47 5.09 -11.07
N LEU A 105 -6.30 5.19 -11.66
CA LEU A 105 -5.86 6.37 -12.42
C LEU A 105 -6.55 6.44 -13.79
N LYS A 106 -6.81 7.65 -14.25
CA LYS A 106 -7.47 7.89 -15.53
C LYS A 106 -6.73 8.95 -16.32
#